data_da5966170d37744ae3b58e78fe49e4e3
#
_entry.id   da5966170d37744ae3b58e78fe49e4e3
#
_cell.length_a   1.000
_cell.length_b   1.000
_cell.length_c   1.000
_cell.angle_alpha   90.00
_cell.angle_beta   90.00
_cell.angle_gamma   90.00
#
_symmetry.space_group_name_H-M   'P 1'
#
loop_
_entity.id
_entity.type
_entity.pdbx_description
1 polymer ?
#
loop_
_entity_poly.entity_id
_entity_poly.type
_entity_poly.pdbx_seq_one_letter_code
_entity_poly.pdbx_strand_id
1 'polypeptide(L)'
;MSQLQAKPIKVNEGELKEKVVSINRVAKVVKGGRRVSFSAIVVVGDGNGTVGYGLGKANEVTDAITKGIEDSKKNLFKIPLLKNTVPHEQLGKFSGGFVLIKPAAPGTGLIAGGAMRAVLESAGVHDVLAKSKGSSNPHNVVKATIDALVKMRAPHSVAFQRGISLAKVFNG
;
A
#
# COMPACT_ATOMS: atom_id res chain seq x y z
N MET A 1 -3.66 16.24 10.55
CA MET A 1 -2.64 15.32 10.01
C MET A 1 -2.86 13.97 10.67
N SER A 2 -3.60 13.05 10.04
CA SER A 2 -3.77 11.69 10.58
C SER A 2 -2.48 10.91 10.29
N GLN A 3 -1.65 10.78 11.31
CA GLN A 3 -0.54 9.84 11.26
C GLN A 3 -1.12 8.44 11.17
N LEU A 4 -0.68 7.66 10.18
CA LEU A 4 -0.94 6.24 10.06
C LEU A 4 -0.38 5.54 11.31
N GLN A 5 -1.24 5.34 12.33
CA GLN A 5 -0.87 4.69 13.60
C GLN A 5 -1.00 3.18 13.48
N ALA A 6 -0.30 2.57 12.54
CA ALA A 6 -0.08 1.13 12.58
C ALA A 6 1.32 0.87 13.12
N LYS A 7 1.44 0.01 14.14
CA LYS A 7 2.74 -0.35 14.70
C LYS A 7 3.56 -1.09 13.64
N PRO A 8 4.82 -0.72 13.40
CA PRO A 8 5.69 -1.45 12.48
C PRO A 8 5.89 -2.88 12.99
N ILE A 9 5.75 -3.84 12.09
CA ILE A 9 5.92 -5.26 12.38
C ILE A 9 7.27 -5.70 11.86
N LYS A 10 8.03 -6.44 12.67
CA LYS A 10 9.26 -7.11 12.21
C LYS A 10 8.85 -8.39 11.50
N VAL A 11 9.13 -8.48 10.22
CA VAL A 11 8.95 -9.68 9.38
C VAL A 11 10.33 -10.23 9.02
N ASN A 12 10.43 -11.54 8.84
CA ASN A 12 11.66 -12.17 8.35
C ASN A 12 11.99 -11.65 6.94
N GLU A 13 13.17 -11.10 6.76
CA GLU A 13 13.58 -10.36 5.54
C GLU A 13 13.66 -11.23 4.28
N GLY A 14 13.65 -12.56 4.41
CA GLY A 14 13.83 -13.48 3.28
C GLY A 14 12.61 -13.70 2.38
N GLU A 15 11.42 -13.23 2.77
CA GLU A 15 10.16 -13.51 2.03
C GLU A 15 9.55 -12.28 1.37
N LEU A 16 10.20 -11.12 1.48
CA LEU A 16 9.64 -9.86 0.99
C LEU A 16 9.89 -9.67 -0.51
N LYS A 17 8.82 -9.53 -1.29
CA LYS A 17 8.85 -9.16 -2.71
C LYS A 17 8.88 -7.64 -2.82
N GLU A 18 9.81 -7.14 -3.64
CA GLU A 18 10.04 -5.72 -3.84
C GLU A 18 9.47 -5.29 -5.20
N LYS A 19 8.73 -4.17 -5.24
CA LYS A 19 8.14 -3.65 -6.47
C LYS A 19 8.33 -2.14 -6.57
N VAL A 20 9.02 -1.70 -7.62
CA VAL A 20 9.18 -0.28 -7.92
C VAL A 20 7.93 0.23 -8.61
N VAL A 21 7.31 1.27 -8.03
CA VAL A 21 6.07 1.87 -8.56
C VAL A 21 6.39 2.98 -9.56
N SER A 22 7.32 3.87 -9.22
CA SER A 22 7.70 4.99 -10.07
C SER A 22 9.10 5.47 -9.73
N ILE A 23 9.84 5.89 -10.77
CA ILE A 23 11.14 6.55 -10.66
C ILE A 23 11.02 7.89 -11.37
N ASN A 24 11.39 8.96 -10.69
CA ASN A 24 11.38 10.31 -11.22
C ASN A 24 12.77 10.91 -11.18
N ARG A 25 13.19 11.49 -12.32
CA ARG A 25 14.38 12.35 -12.36
C ARG A 25 14.02 13.73 -11.83
N VAL A 26 14.68 14.15 -10.78
CA VAL A 26 14.45 15.46 -10.13
C VAL A 26 15.71 16.31 -10.21
N ALA A 27 15.55 17.62 -10.25
CA ALA A 27 16.67 18.53 -10.33
C ALA A 27 16.52 19.68 -9.32
N LYS A 28 17.63 20.03 -8.67
CA LYS A 28 17.75 21.24 -7.85
C LYS A 28 18.56 22.26 -8.65
N VAL A 29 17.99 23.45 -8.87
CA VAL A 29 18.69 24.57 -9.51
C VAL A 29 19.58 25.23 -8.47
N VAL A 30 20.86 25.40 -8.82
CA VAL A 30 21.89 26.02 -7.98
C VAL A 30 22.63 27.08 -8.78
N LYS A 31 23.44 27.94 -8.13
CA LYS A 31 24.36 28.84 -8.84
C LYS A 31 25.31 28.00 -9.71
N GLY A 32 25.31 28.23 -11.01
CA GLY A 32 26.13 27.47 -11.96
C GLY A 32 25.45 26.29 -12.63
N GLY A 33 24.15 26.00 -12.40
CA GLY A 33 23.44 24.96 -13.16
C GLY A 33 22.41 24.15 -12.37
N ARG A 34 22.22 22.89 -12.77
CA ARG A 34 21.24 21.96 -12.19
C ARG A 34 21.95 20.75 -11.60
N ARG A 35 21.67 20.44 -10.33
CA ARG A 35 22.03 19.14 -9.75
C ARG A 35 20.89 18.18 -9.92
N VAL A 36 21.15 17.11 -10.69
CA VAL A 36 20.17 16.06 -10.98
C VAL A 36 20.26 14.98 -9.90
N SER A 37 19.10 14.41 -9.52
CA SER A 37 18.99 13.26 -8.65
C SER A 37 17.79 12.42 -9.08
N PHE A 38 17.65 11.20 -8.55
CA PHE A 38 16.52 10.32 -8.78
C PHE A 38 15.73 10.12 -7.49
N SER A 39 14.42 10.05 -7.63
CA SER A 39 13.51 9.72 -6.54
C SER A 39 12.71 8.50 -6.95
N ALA A 40 12.74 7.46 -6.13
CA ALA A 40 11.99 6.23 -6.33
C ALA A 40 10.94 6.06 -5.23
N ILE A 41 9.74 5.57 -5.59
CA ILE A 41 8.77 5.03 -4.65
C ILE A 41 8.70 3.52 -4.85
N VAL A 42 8.92 2.81 -3.76
CA VAL A 42 8.98 1.35 -3.72
C VAL A 42 7.94 0.82 -2.75
N VAL A 43 7.36 -0.31 -3.10
CA VAL A 43 6.44 -1.08 -2.26
C VAL A 43 7.06 -2.44 -2.01
N VAL A 44 6.98 -2.91 -0.78
CA VAL A 44 7.48 -4.21 -0.35
C VAL A 44 6.36 -4.97 0.35
N GLY A 45 6.25 -6.27 0.12
CA GLY A 45 5.25 -7.10 0.79
C GLY A 45 5.58 -8.58 0.74
N ASP A 46 4.96 -9.34 1.65
CA ASP A 46 5.14 -10.79 1.80
C ASP A 46 4.13 -11.62 1.00
N GLY A 47 3.13 -10.97 0.39
CA GLY A 47 2.01 -11.65 -0.27
C GLY A 47 1.01 -12.31 0.69
N ASN A 48 1.16 -12.12 2.00
CA ASN A 48 0.35 -12.73 3.06
C ASN A 48 -0.29 -11.70 4.01
N GLY A 49 -0.57 -10.52 3.49
CA GLY A 49 -1.21 -9.44 4.24
C GLY A 49 -0.25 -8.46 4.91
N THR A 50 1.06 -8.53 4.61
CA THR A 50 2.00 -7.50 5.07
C THR A 50 2.49 -6.70 3.87
N VAL A 51 2.39 -5.37 3.95
CA VAL A 51 2.85 -4.47 2.90
C VAL A 51 3.43 -3.21 3.51
N GLY A 52 4.45 -2.66 2.88
CA GLY A 52 5.06 -1.40 3.23
C GLY A 52 5.37 -0.55 2.01
N TYR A 53 5.61 0.71 2.22
CA TYR A 53 6.09 1.61 1.20
C TYR A 53 7.28 2.43 1.69
N GLY A 54 8.17 2.76 0.78
CA GLY A 54 9.33 3.59 1.08
C GLY A 54 9.66 4.56 -0.03
N LEU A 55 10.34 5.63 0.33
CA LEU A 55 10.80 6.67 -0.57
C LEU A 55 12.33 6.71 -0.53
N GLY A 56 12.95 6.53 -1.69
CA GLY A 56 14.39 6.67 -1.83
C GLY A 56 14.76 7.86 -2.72
N LYS A 57 15.83 8.55 -2.37
CA LYS A 57 16.42 9.61 -3.20
C LYS A 57 17.92 9.48 -3.20
N ALA A 58 18.51 9.48 -4.40
CA ALA A 58 19.96 9.41 -4.59
C ALA A 58 20.40 10.03 -5.94
N ASN A 59 21.68 10.12 -6.16
CA ASN A 59 22.23 10.61 -7.44
C ASN A 59 22.14 9.53 -8.51
N GLU A 60 22.12 8.25 -8.14
CA GLU A 60 21.95 7.11 -9.00
C GLU A 60 20.60 6.43 -8.80
N VAL A 61 20.08 5.76 -9.83
CA VAL A 61 18.78 5.11 -9.80
C VAL A 61 18.81 3.90 -8.85
N THR A 62 19.85 3.09 -8.93
CA THR A 62 20.06 1.90 -8.09
C THR A 62 20.05 2.24 -6.61
N ASP A 63 20.81 3.26 -6.22
CA ASP A 63 20.86 3.74 -4.85
C ASP A 63 19.53 4.29 -4.36
N ALA A 64 18.78 5.00 -5.24
CA ALA A 64 17.45 5.49 -4.89
C ALA A 64 16.49 4.35 -4.62
N ILE A 65 16.55 3.26 -5.40
CA ILE A 65 15.73 2.06 -5.20
C ILE A 65 16.11 1.38 -3.88
N THR A 66 17.39 1.11 -3.64
CA THR A 66 17.88 0.46 -2.41
C THR A 66 17.45 1.21 -1.16
N LYS A 67 17.62 2.55 -1.13
CA LYS A 67 17.13 3.39 -0.03
C LYS A 67 15.62 3.34 0.13
N GLY A 68 14.88 3.25 -0.99
CA GLY A 68 13.42 3.07 -0.95
C GLY A 68 13.01 1.73 -0.34
N ILE A 69 13.73 0.66 -0.65
CA ILE A 69 13.52 -0.67 -0.06
C ILE A 69 13.79 -0.66 1.44
N GLU A 70 14.91 -0.11 1.87
CA GLU A 70 15.25 0.02 3.29
C GLU A 70 14.22 0.83 4.08
N ASP A 71 13.73 1.94 3.50
CA ASP A 71 12.68 2.76 4.11
C ASP A 71 11.34 2.00 4.19
N SER A 72 11.00 1.23 3.15
CA SER A 72 9.76 0.43 3.14
C SER A 72 9.77 -0.70 4.18
N LYS A 73 10.93 -1.33 4.42
CA LYS A 73 11.11 -2.36 5.47
C LYS A 73 10.90 -1.81 6.89
N LYS A 74 11.10 -0.52 7.11
CA LYS A 74 10.82 0.15 8.39
C LYS A 74 9.33 0.45 8.59
N ASN A 75 8.57 0.55 7.51
CA ASN A 75 7.17 0.98 7.49
C ASN A 75 6.26 -0.14 6.98
N LEU A 76 6.30 -1.31 7.61
CA LEU A 76 5.45 -2.45 7.27
C LEU A 76 4.13 -2.40 8.05
N PHE A 77 3.01 -2.65 7.35
CA PHE A 77 1.66 -2.67 7.89
C PHE A 77 1.03 -4.05 7.67
N LYS A 78 0.31 -4.55 8.67
CA LYS A 78 -0.48 -5.76 8.53
C LYS A 78 -1.91 -5.41 8.16
N ILE A 79 -2.41 -6.08 7.13
CA ILE A 79 -3.71 -5.85 6.52
C ILE A 79 -4.60 -7.07 6.75
N PRO A 80 -5.86 -6.91 7.13
CA PRO A 80 -6.79 -8.02 7.20
C PRO A 80 -7.17 -8.47 5.79
N LEU A 81 -6.86 -9.71 5.45
CA LEU A 81 -7.31 -10.38 4.24
C LEU A 81 -8.43 -11.36 4.56
N LEU A 82 -9.37 -11.53 3.62
CA LEU A 82 -10.41 -12.55 3.66
C LEU A 82 -10.21 -13.48 2.46
N LYS A 83 -9.53 -14.62 2.67
CA LYS A 83 -9.07 -15.49 1.59
C LYS A 83 -8.23 -14.67 0.58
N ASN A 84 -8.67 -14.54 -0.66
CA ASN A 84 -7.98 -13.84 -1.75
C ASN A 84 -8.43 -12.38 -1.95
N THR A 85 -9.35 -11.87 -1.11
CA THR A 85 -9.94 -10.53 -1.24
C THR A 85 -9.88 -9.74 0.06
N VAL A 86 -10.39 -8.51 0.02
CA VAL A 86 -10.52 -7.63 1.18
C VAL A 86 -11.83 -7.87 1.92
N PRO A 87 -11.92 -7.61 3.25
CA PRO A 87 -13.11 -7.91 4.04
C PRO A 87 -14.34 -7.08 3.69
N HIS A 88 -14.17 -5.82 3.35
CA HIS A 88 -15.26 -4.89 3.04
C HIS A 88 -14.78 -3.72 2.19
N GLU A 89 -15.73 -2.95 1.67
CA GLU A 89 -15.45 -1.70 0.97
C GLU A 89 -14.82 -0.68 1.92
N GLN A 90 -13.77 0.00 1.44
CA GLN A 90 -13.09 1.03 2.21
C GLN A 90 -12.60 2.17 1.32
N LEU A 91 -12.75 3.38 1.82
CA LEU A 91 -12.18 4.60 1.25
C LEU A 91 -10.89 4.97 1.98
N GLY A 92 -9.84 5.24 1.22
CA GLY A 92 -8.59 5.80 1.73
C GLY A 92 -8.35 7.20 1.17
N LYS A 93 -7.73 8.04 1.97
CA LYS A 93 -7.40 9.41 1.60
C LYS A 93 -6.02 9.79 2.05
N PHE A 94 -5.23 10.33 1.13
CA PHE A 94 -3.95 10.94 1.45
C PHE A 94 -3.73 12.17 0.57
N SER A 95 -3.60 13.36 1.20
CA SER A 95 -3.50 14.63 0.46
C SER A 95 -4.66 14.77 -0.54
N GLY A 96 -4.37 15.04 -1.81
CA GLY A 96 -5.37 15.09 -2.90
C GLY A 96 -5.73 13.73 -3.52
N GLY A 97 -5.17 12.63 -3.04
CA GLY A 97 -5.47 11.27 -3.53
C GLY A 97 -6.61 10.62 -2.76
N PHE A 98 -7.58 10.08 -3.49
CA PHE A 98 -8.69 9.29 -2.95
C PHE A 98 -8.67 7.91 -3.63
N VAL A 99 -8.82 6.88 -2.84
CA VAL A 99 -8.84 5.50 -3.31
C VAL A 99 -10.06 4.79 -2.74
N LEU A 100 -10.80 4.13 -3.61
CA LEU A 100 -11.91 3.24 -3.26
C LEU A 100 -11.44 1.80 -3.53
N ILE A 101 -11.59 0.94 -2.55
CA ILE A 101 -11.30 -0.51 -2.65
C ILE A 101 -12.57 -1.27 -2.30
N LYS A 102 -12.97 -2.21 -3.15
CA LYS A 102 -14.15 -3.09 -2.95
C LYS A 102 -13.75 -4.55 -3.08
N PRO A 103 -14.31 -5.43 -2.25
CA PRO A 103 -14.13 -6.87 -2.44
C PRO A 103 -14.73 -7.32 -3.77
N ALA A 104 -14.17 -8.38 -4.34
CA ALA A 104 -14.64 -8.98 -5.57
C ALA A 104 -14.81 -10.50 -5.43
N ALA A 105 -15.61 -11.08 -6.30
CA ALA A 105 -15.81 -12.52 -6.37
C ALA A 105 -14.52 -13.24 -6.80
N PRO A 106 -14.29 -14.49 -6.36
CA PRO A 106 -13.15 -15.29 -6.81
C PRO A 106 -13.10 -15.39 -8.34
N GLY A 107 -11.90 -15.19 -8.91
CA GLY A 107 -11.69 -15.20 -10.37
C GLY A 107 -11.88 -13.86 -11.07
N THR A 108 -12.29 -12.80 -10.36
CA THR A 108 -12.37 -11.43 -10.94
C THR A 108 -10.98 -10.89 -11.28
N GLY A 109 -9.96 -11.29 -10.50
CA GLY A 109 -8.64 -10.76 -10.62
C GLY A 109 -8.49 -9.35 -10.02
N LEU A 110 -7.31 -8.78 -10.17
CA LEU A 110 -6.96 -7.49 -9.60
C LEU A 110 -7.22 -6.36 -10.61
N ILE A 111 -8.33 -5.65 -10.43
CA ILE A 111 -8.73 -4.51 -11.26
C ILE A 111 -8.41 -3.21 -10.54
N ALA A 112 -7.21 -2.66 -10.82
CA ALA A 112 -6.70 -1.46 -10.18
C ALA A 112 -5.75 -0.69 -11.10
N GLY A 113 -5.60 0.61 -10.86
CA GLY A 113 -4.57 1.43 -11.50
C GLY A 113 -3.15 1.02 -11.06
N GLY A 114 -2.12 1.26 -11.89
CA GLY A 114 -0.77 0.72 -11.72
C GLY A 114 -0.15 0.90 -10.33
N ALA A 115 -0.24 2.09 -9.74
CA ALA A 115 0.28 2.35 -8.39
C ALA A 115 -0.47 1.58 -7.30
N MET A 116 -1.81 1.46 -7.42
CA MET A 116 -2.64 0.68 -6.49
C MET A 116 -2.39 -0.81 -6.69
N ARG A 117 -2.29 -1.27 -7.94
CA ARG A 117 -2.01 -2.66 -8.28
C ARG A 117 -0.72 -3.13 -7.63
N ALA A 118 0.34 -2.33 -7.67
CA ALA A 118 1.61 -2.68 -7.03
C ALA A 118 1.46 -2.94 -5.52
N VAL A 119 0.67 -2.12 -4.81
CA VAL A 119 0.40 -2.28 -3.37
C VAL A 119 -0.43 -3.54 -3.11
N LEU A 120 -1.52 -3.75 -3.87
CA LEU A 120 -2.45 -4.86 -3.67
C LEU A 120 -1.81 -6.22 -3.99
N GLU A 121 -1.01 -6.30 -5.06
CA GLU A 121 -0.24 -7.52 -5.39
C GLU A 121 0.81 -7.84 -4.31
N SER A 122 1.55 -6.82 -3.83
CA SER A 122 2.53 -7.03 -2.76
C SER A 122 1.87 -7.43 -1.43
N ALA A 123 0.63 -7.00 -1.19
CA ALA A 123 -0.18 -7.40 -0.04
C ALA A 123 -0.76 -8.83 -0.16
N GLY A 124 -0.75 -9.43 -1.35
CA GLY A 124 -1.32 -10.76 -1.60
C GLY A 124 -2.83 -10.75 -1.87
N VAL A 125 -3.39 -9.62 -2.28
CA VAL A 125 -4.78 -9.54 -2.74
C VAL A 125 -4.85 -9.98 -4.19
N HIS A 126 -5.71 -10.93 -4.51
CA HIS A 126 -5.88 -11.47 -5.87
C HIS A 126 -7.18 -11.01 -6.54
N ASP A 127 -8.28 -10.90 -5.77
CA ASP A 127 -9.59 -10.53 -6.29
C ASP A 127 -10.08 -9.23 -5.64
N VAL A 128 -10.03 -8.12 -6.38
CA VAL A 128 -10.41 -6.81 -5.86
C VAL A 128 -10.73 -5.83 -6.98
N LEU A 129 -11.71 -4.96 -6.71
CA LEU A 129 -12.03 -3.80 -7.54
C LEU A 129 -11.54 -2.55 -6.83
N ALA A 130 -10.65 -1.80 -7.48
CA ALA A 130 -10.11 -0.60 -6.90
C ALA A 130 -10.05 0.55 -7.91
N LYS A 131 -10.44 1.75 -7.45
CA LYS A 131 -10.45 2.97 -8.28
C LYS A 131 -9.77 4.11 -7.56
N SER A 132 -8.79 4.71 -8.23
CA SER A 132 -8.21 5.97 -7.80
C SER A 132 -9.08 7.14 -8.30
N LYS A 133 -9.41 8.05 -7.39
CA LYS A 133 -10.12 9.31 -7.65
C LYS A 133 -9.25 10.46 -7.15
N GLY A 134 -9.28 11.60 -7.82
CA GLY A 134 -8.47 12.77 -7.45
C GLY A 134 -7.05 12.73 -8.03
N SER A 135 -6.03 12.92 -7.21
CA SER A 135 -4.64 13.02 -7.66
C SER A 135 -4.14 11.76 -8.35
N SER A 136 -3.52 11.92 -9.52
CA SER A 136 -2.83 10.84 -10.26
C SER A 136 -1.37 10.63 -9.83
N ASN A 137 -0.85 11.44 -8.89
CA ASN A 137 0.52 11.30 -8.40
C ASN A 137 0.71 9.94 -7.69
N PRO A 138 1.63 9.08 -8.15
CA PRO A 138 1.86 7.75 -7.58
C PRO A 138 2.12 7.78 -6.07
N HIS A 139 2.82 8.79 -5.56
CA HIS A 139 3.08 8.95 -4.13
C HIS A 139 1.79 9.10 -3.32
N ASN A 140 0.84 9.90 -3.80
CA ASN A 140 -0.44 10.10 -3.12
C ASN A 140 -1.31 8.85 -3.22
N VAL A 141 -1.33 8.21 -4.40
CA VAL A 141 -2.13 7.01 -4.64
C VAL A 141 -1.66 5.84 -3.78
N VAL A 142 -0.35 5.55 -3.71
CA VAL A 142 0.22 4.50 -2.86
C VAL A 142 -0.15 4.72 -1.39
N LYS A 143 0.08 5.93 -0.87
CA LYS A 143 -0.23 6.26 0.53
C LYS A 143 -1.73 6.19 0.82
N ALA A 144 -2.58 6.67 -0.08
CA ALA A 144 -4.04 6.56 0.06
C ALA A 144 -4.52 5.10 0.01
N THR A 145 -3.88 4.24 -0.80
CA THR A 145 -4.19 2.80 -0.86
C THR A 145 -3.84 2.12 0.46
N ILE A 146 -2.67 2.40 1.03
CA ILE A 146 -2.26 1.86 2.32
C ILE A 146 -3.16 2.40 3.45
N ASP A 147 -3.54 3.68 3.42
CA ASP A 147 -4.51 4.25 4.37
C ASP A 147 -5.86 3.52 4.32
N ALA A 148 -6.37 3.19 3.12
CA ALA A 148 -7.57 2.39 2.96
C ALA A 148 -7.42 1.00 3.58
N LEU A 149 -6.33 0.29 3.28
CA LEU A 149 -6.08 -1.07 3.74
C LEU A 149 -5.91 -1.16 5.27
N VAL A 150 -5.20 -0.21 5.87
CA VAL A 150 -4.99 -0.14 7.33
C VAL A 150 -6.29 0.17 8.09
N LYS A 151 -7.21 0.93 7.50
CA LYS A 151 -8.52 1.23 8.08
C LYS A 151 -9.51 0.07 8.01
N MET A 152 -9.23 -0.98 7.23
CA MET A 152 -10.07 -2.16 7.16
C MET A 152 -10.12 -2.91 8.49
N ARG A 153 -11.28 -3.44 8.82
CA ARG A 153 -11.51 -4.21 10.04
C ARG A 153 -11.60 -5.69 9.72
N ALA A 154 -10.84 -6.50 10.45
CA ALA A 154 -10.96 -7.95 10.36
C ALA A 154 -12.33 -8.41 10.89
N PRO A 155 -13.03 -9.35 10.23
CA PRO A 155 -14.32 -9.87 10.70
C PRO A 155 -14.27 -10.42 12.14
N HIS A 156 -13.18 -11.09 12.51
CA HIS A 156 -12.96 -11.59 13.86
C HIS A 156 -12.91 -10.46 14.92
N SER A 157 -12.25 -9.35 14.61
CA SER A 157 -12.20 -8.20 15.51
C SER A 157 -13.59 -7.57 15.70
N VAL A 158 -14.40 -7.53 14.65
CA VAL A 158 -15.78 -7.02 14.72
C VAL A 158 -16.66 -7.96 15.54
N ALA A 159 -16.55 -9.29 15.32
CA ALA A 159 -17.27 -10.30 16.11
C ALA A 159 -16.96 -10.17 17.60
N PHE A 160 -15.67 -10.08 17.94
CA PHE A 160 -15.22 -9.91 19.32
C PHE A 160 -15.75 -8.62 19.96
N GLN A 161 -15.65 -7.48 19.26
CA GLN A 161 -16.12 -6.18 19.77
C GLN A 161 -17.63 -6.13 20.00
N ARG A 162 -18.41 -6.86 19.18
CA ARG A 162 -19.87 -6.92 19.27
C ARG A 162 -20.38 -8.07 20.17
N GLY A 163 -19.51 -8.97 20.63
CA GLY A 163 -19.89 -10.14 21.42
C GLY A 163 -20.77 -11.13 20.66
N ILE A 164 -20.64 -11.24 19.32
CA ILE A 164 -21.45 -12.11 18.46
C ILE A 164 -20.58 -13.15 17.75
N SER A 165 -21.21 -14.22 17.27
CA SER A 165 -20.50 -15.23 16.47
C SER A 165 -20.05 -14.67 15.12
N LEU A 166 -18.98 -15.25 14.56
CA LEU A 166 -18.47 -14.86 13.24
C LEU A 166 -19.53 -15.05 12.14
N ALA A 167 -20.33 -16.13 12.22
CA ALA A 167 -21.43 -16.39 11.29
C ALA A 167 -22.45 -15.23 11.28
N LYS A 168 -22.74 -14.68 12.44
CA LYS A 168 -23.68 -13.56 12.58
C LYS A 168 -23.12 -12.24 12.03
N VAL A 169 -21.79 -12.09 11.93
CA VAL A 169 -21.17 -10.91 11.27
C VAL A 169 -21.42 -10.92 9.76
N PHE A 170 -21.49 -12.11 9.13
CA PHE A 170 -21.69 -12.24 7.68
C PHE A 170 -23.16 -12.33 7.27
N ASN A 171 -24.00 -12.90 8.10
CA ASN A 171 -25.40 -13.20 7.75
C ASN A 171 -26.42 -12.21 8.37
N GLY A 172 -26.00 -11.35 9.26
CA GLY A 172 -26.88 -10.41 9.98
C GLY A 172 -27.42 -10.97 11.29
#